data_2e76cc785fd88f206227a6867cc808e7
#
_entry.id   2e76cc785fd88f206227a6867cc808e7
#
_cell.length_a   1.000
_cell.length_b   1.000
_cell.length_c   1.000
_cell.angle_alpha   90.00
_cell.angle_beta   90.00
_cell.angle_gamma   90.00
#
_symmetry.space_group_name_H-M   'P 1'
#
loop_
_entity.id
_entity.type
_entity.pdbx_description
1 polymer ?
#
loop_
_entity_poly.entity_id
_entity_poly.type
_entity_poly.pdbx_seq_one_letter_code
_entity_poly.pdbx_strand_id
1 'polypeptide(L)'
;MNLSDLVFDYGWKKTISIQFQGKRQDIELVFDAYKGEEVNEKQRLSYEKFEHSQSLYEKQAEQLLDNYIKVNQLRDVSIKLKTLLIKHNGDFGFLADCSWDIENGIAIILKSKASVVLQDDFL
;
A
#
# COMPACT_ATOMS: atom_id res chain seq x y z
N MET A 1 -18.67 0.41 -3.44
CA MET A 1 -17.64 1.26 -2.80
C MET A 1 -18.13 2.70 -2.75
N ASN A 2 -17.98 3.36 -1.62
CA ASN A 2 -18.40 4.74 -1.46
C ASN A 2 -17.16 5.66 -1.52
N LEU A 3 -17.10 6.53 -2.53
CA LEU A 3 -16.00 7.48 -2.70
C LEU A 3 -16.36 8.90 -2.26
N SER A 4 -17.54 9.10 -1.67
CA SER A 4 -18.00 10.44 -1.31
C SER A 4 -17.25 11.05 -0.12
N ASP A 5 -16.54 10.24 0.65
CA ASP A 5 -15.79 10.69 1.81
C ASP A 5 -14.29 10.92 1.53
N LEU A 6 -13.89 10.84 0.26
CA LEU A 6 -12.50 11.13 -0.12
C LEU A 6 -12.22 12.62 -0.04
N VAL A 7 -11.00 12.95 0.42
CA VAL A 7 -10.50 14.33 0.48
C VAL A 7 -9.28 14.42 -0.43
N PHE A 8 -9.20 15.48 -1.23
CA PHE A 8 -8.06 15.71 -2.11
C PHE A 8 -6.95 16.45 -1.39
N ASP A 9 -5.76 15.84 -1.33
CA ASP A 9 -4.53 16.43 -0.80
C ASP A 9 -3.36 15.67 -1.41
N TYR A 10 -2.85 16.13 -2.56
CA TYR A 10 -1.85 15.42 -3.36
C TYR A 10 -2.30 14.03 -3.80
N GLY A 11 -3.59 13.85 -3.99
CA GLY A 11 -4.28 12.61 -4.33
C GLY A 11 -5.58 12.52 -3.56
N TRP A 12 -6.44 11.56 -3.91
CA TRP A 12 -7.69 11.35 -3.19
C TRP A 12 -7.45 10.40 -2.03
N LYS A 13 -7.79 10.83 -0.83
CA LYS A 13 -7.40 10.15 0.42
C LYS A 13 -8.58 9.87 1.32
N LYS A 14 -8.50 8.75 2.04
CA LYS A 14 -9.31 8.48 3.22
C LYS A 14 -8.57 7.49 4.13
N THR A 15 -8.99 7.39 5.38
CA THR A 15 -8.44 6.42 6.32
C THR A 15 -9.15 5.08 6.14
N ILE A 16 -8.38 4.00 6.11
CA ILE A 16 -8.90 2.63 6.12
C ILE A 16 -8.25 1.84 7.24
N SER A 17 -8.92 0.78 7.68
CA SER A 17 -8.39 -0.12 8.69
C SER A 17 -7.88 -1.38 8.03
N ILE A 18 -6.67 -1.79 8.41
CA ILE A 18 -6.06 -3.03 7.94
C ILE A 18 -5.60 -3.86 9.13
N GLN A 19 -5.34 -5.13 8.87
CA GLN A 19 -4.70 -6.02 9.83
C GLN A 19 -3.36 -6.47 9.27
N PHE A 20 -2.28 -6.26 10.04
CA PHE A 20 -0.94 -6.59 9.59
C PHE A 20 -0.11 -7.03 10.80
N GLN A 21 0.55 -8.18 10.67
CA GLN A 21 1.39 -8.78 11.73
C GLN A 21 0.63 -8.91 13.06
N GLY A 22 -0.63 -9.32 12.97
CA GLY A 22 -1.48 -9.55 14.14
C GLY A 22 -2.07 -8.30 14.78
N LYS A 23 -1.88 -7.13 14.17
CA LYS A 23 -2.38 -5.86 14.69
C LYS A 23 -3.31 -5.19 13.71
N ARG A 24 -4.44 -4.68 14.24
CA ARG A 24 -5.32 -3.81 13.47
C ARG A 24 -4.78 -2.39 13.57
N GLN A 25 -4.69 -1.71 12.43
CA GLN A 25 -4.20 -0.35 12.40
C GLN A 25 -4.88 0.45 11.30
N ASP A 26 -4.92 1.76 11.49
CA ASP A 26 -5.44 2.67 10.48
C ASP A 26 -4.29 3.17 9.63
N ILE A 27 -4.51 3.15 8.31
CA ILE A 27 -3.57 3.69 7.34
C ILE A 27 -4.32 4.59 6.36
N GLU A 28 -3.58 5.32 5.57
CA GLU A 28 -4.15 6.19 4.55
C GLU A 28 -4.31 5.43 3.23
N LEU A 29 -5.53 5.45 2.68
CA LEU A 29 -5.76 5.03 1.31
C LEU A 29 -5.54 6.25 0.42
N VAL A 30 -4.72 6.11 -0.60
CA VAL A 30 -4.44 7.18 -1.56
C VAL A 30 -4.64 6.69 -2.97
N PHE A 31 -5.49 7.39 -3.72
CA PHE A 31 -5.59 7.24 -5.17
C PHE A 31 -4.75 8.35 -5.81
N ASP A 32 -3.73 7.98 -6.59
CA ASP A 32 -2.94 8.97 -7.32
C ASP A 32 -3.84 9.80 -8.22
N ALA A 33 -3.72 11.12 -8.13
CA ALA A 33 -4.47 12.03 -8.99
C ALA A 33 -3.77 13.39 -9.02
N TYR A 34 -3.75 14.03 -10.18
CA TYR A 34 -3.35 15.41 -10.28
C TYR A 34 -4.52 16.30 -9.88
N LYS A 35 -4.20 17.56 -9.55
CA LYS A 35 -5.24 18.53 -9.18
C LYS A 35 -6.27 18.63 -10.28
N GLY A 36 -7.54 18.46 -9.92
CA GLY A 36 -8.66 18.52 -10.85
C GLY A 36 -9.05 17.17 -11.46
N GLU A 37 -8.26 16.11 -11.22
CA GLU A 37 -8.61 14.77 -11.68
C GLU A 37 -9.50 14.05 -10.67
N GLU A 38 -10.38 13.21 -11.18
CA GLU A 38 -11.14 12.28 -10.35
C GLU A 38 -10.46 10.92 -10.29
N VAL A 39 -10.88 10.07 -9.35
CA VAL A 39 -10.48 8.67 -9.33
C VAL A 39 -10.96 8.03 -10.63
N ASN A 40 -10.07 7.35 -11.35
CA ASN A 40 -10.43 6.73 -12.62
C ASN A 40 -10.97 5.31 -12.43
N GLU A 41 -11.48 4.73 -13.52
CA GLU A 41 -12.10 3.40 -13.49
C GLU A 41 -11.13 2.31 -13.07
N LYS A 42 -9.89 2.35 -13.55
CA LYS A 42 -8.86 1.36 -13.19
C LYS A 42 -8.57 1.39 -11.71
N GLN A 43 -8.47 2.57 -11.13
CA GLN A 43 -8.24 2.76 -9.70
C GLN A 43 -9.41 2.24 -8.88
N ARG A 44 -10.63 2.56 -9.30
CA ARG A 44 -11.83 2.12 -8.62
C ARG A 44 -11.96 0.60 -8.61
N LEU A 45 -11.72 -0.04 -9.75
CA LEU A 45 -11.76 -1.50 -9.87
C LEU A 45 -10.69 -2.16 -9.01
N SER A 46 -9.49 -1.58 -8.96
CA SER A 46 -8.42 -2.10 -8.11
C SER A 46 -8.77 -2.03 -6.64
N TYR A 47 -9.36 -0.93 -6.19
CA TYR A 47 -9.77 -0.82 -4.80
C TYR A 47 -10.92 -1.77 -4.45
N GLU A 48 -11.89 -1.93 -5.33
CA GLU A 48 -12.96 -2.92 -5.14
C GLU A 48 -12.38 -4.32 -4.99
N LYS A 49 -11.39 -4.66 -5.81
CA LYS A 49 -10.71 -5.95 -5.73
C LYS A 49 -9.97 -6.10 -4.40
N PHE A 50 -9.30 -5.06 -3.95
CA PHE A 50 -8.63 -5.06 -2.66
C PHE A 50 -9.64 -5.28 -1.53
N GLU A 51 -10.73 -4.52 -1.50
CA GLU A 51 -11.77 -4.66 -0.47
C GLU A 51 -12.33 -6.07 -0.44
N HIS A 52 -12.62 -6.63 -1.60
CA HIS A 52 -13.21 -7.97 -1.71
C HIS A 52 -12.29 -9.06 -1.17
N SER A 53 -10.99 -8.89 -1.30
CA SER A 53 -9.99 -9.89 -0.91
C SER A 53 -8.97 -9.34 0.09
N GLN A 54 -9.38 -8.43 0.94
CA GLN A 54 -8.46 -7.72 1.83
C GLN A 54 -7.61 -8.66 2.67
N SER A 55 -8.20 -9.68 3.28
CA SER A 55 -7.45 -10.64 4.10
C SER A 55 -6.36 -11.36 3.32
N LEU A 56 -6.64 -11.71 2.07
CA LEU A 56 -5.66 -12.37 1.22
C LEU A 56 -4.52 -11.44 0.87
N TYR A 57 -4.79 -10.17 0.56
CA TYR A 57 -3.75 -9.19 0.26
C TYR A 57 -2.92 -8.87 1.50
N GLU A 58 -3.54 -8.79 2.67
CA GLU A 58 -2.81 -8.58 3.92
C GLU A 58 -1.82 -9.71 4.17
N LYS A 59 -2.27 -10.96 4.00
CA LYS A 59 -1.40 -12.14 4.17
C LYS A 59 -0.31 -12.18 3.12
N GLN A 60 -0.63 -11.85 1.88
CA GLN A 60 0.35 -11.79 0.80
C GLN A 60 1.44 -10.77 1.12
N ALA A 61 1.05 -9.60 1.63
CA ALA A 61 2.01 -8.57 2.03
C ALA A 61 2.95 -9.07 3.13
N GLU A 62 2.40 -9.76 4.13
CA GLU A 62 3.20 -10.34 5.21
C GLU A 62 4.20 -11.37 4.68
N GLN A 63 3.76 -12.24 3.77
CA GLN A 63 4.63 -13.26 3.17
C GLN A 63 5.74 -12.64 2.33
N LEU A 64 5.43 -11.63 1.53
CA LEU A 64 6.40 -10.92 0.72
C LEU A 64 7.46 -10.26 1.59
N LEU A 65 7.01 -9.61 2.67
CA LEU A 65 7.91 -8.96 3.62
C LEU A 65 8.80 -9.97 4.33
N ASP A 66 8.23 -11.06 4.84
CA ASP A 66 8.98 -12.09 5.54
C ASP A 66 10.06 -12.70 4.64
N ASN A 67 9.71 -12.96 3.38
CA ASN A 67 10.67 -13.48 2.42
C ASN A 67 11.79 -12.49 2.13
N TYR A 68 11.44 -11.20 1.99
CA TYR A 68 12.41 -10.14 1.76
C TYR A 68 13.40 -10.02 2.91
N ILE A 69 12.90 -10.07 4.15
CA ILE A 69 13.72 -10.02 5.36
C ILE A 69 14.69 -11.22 5.39
N LYS A 70 14.18 -12.40 5.08
CA LYS A 70 14.97 -13.63 5.10
C LYS A 70 16.07 -13.63 4.04
N VAL A 71 15.70 -13.29 2.80
CA VAL A 71 16.64 -13.28 1.67
C VAL A 71 17.75 -12.26 1.89
N ASN A 72 17.43 -11.11 2.44
CA ASN A 72 18.41 -10.03 2.68
C ASN A 72 19.07 -10.13 4.06
N GLN A 73 18.77 -11.16 4.85
CA GLN A 73 19.36 -11.41 6.15
C GLN A 73 19.25 -10.20 7.09
N LEU A 74 18.11 -9.54 7.07
CA LEU A 74 17.86 -8.35 7.89
C LEU A 74 17.61 -8.76 9.34
N ARG A 75 18.09 -7.94 10.27
CA ARG A 75 17.92 -8.15 11.71
C ARG A 75 17.29 -6.92 12.36
N ASP A 76 16.69 -7.14 13.53
CA ASP A 76 16.08 -6.06 14.32
C ASP A 76 15.10 -5.24 13.48
N VAL A 77 14.28 -5.95 12.73
CA VAL A 77 13.37 -5.35 11.74
C VAL A 77 12.17 -4.72 12.44
N SER A 78 11.92 -3.47 12.11
CA SER A 78 10.70 -2.76 12.50
C SER A 78 10.07 -2.17 11.24
N ILE A 79 8.77 -2.39 11.07
CA ILE A 79 7.99 -1.92 9.93
C ILE A 79 6.75 -1.21 10.42
N LYS A 80 6.42 -0.09 9.77
CA LYS A 80 5.15 0.59 10.01
C LYS A 80 4.49 0.89 8.67
N LEU A 81 3.36 0.22 8.40
CA LEU A 81 2.56 0.53 7.22
C LEU A 81 1.95 1.92 7.37
N LYS A 82 2.00 2.70 6.30
CA LYS A 82 1.50 4.08 6.27
C LYS A 82 0.37 4.28 5.29
N THR A 83 0.47 3.67 4.11
CA THR A 83 -0.39 4.00 2.98
C THR A 83 -0.68 2.78 2.15
N LEU A 84 -1.91 2.67 1.67
CA LEU A 84 -2.24 1.84 0.51
C LEU A 84 -2.34 2.79 -0.68
N LEU A 85 -1.37 2.72 -1.59
CA LEU A 85 -1.32 3.56 -2.77
C LEU A 85 -1.89 2.83 -3.96
N ILE A 86 -2.87 3.45 -4.63
CA ILE A 86 -3.44 2.95 -5.88
C ILE A 86 -3.07 3.93 -6.99
N LYS A 87 -2.23 3.47 -7.91
CA LYS A 87 -1.67 4.30 -8.97
C LYS A 87 -2.68 4.50 -10.10
N HIS A 88 -2.43 5.47 -10.97
CA HIS A 88 -3.31 5.78 -12.11
C HIS A 88 -3.62 4.56 -12.97
N ASN A 89 -2.65 3.67 -13.16
CA ASN A 89 -2.82 2.47 -13.99
C ASN A 89 -3.54 1.32 -13.26
N GLY A 90 -3.87 1.51 -11.98
CA GLY A 90 -4.53 0.50 -11.17
C GLY A 90 -3.58 -0.39 -10.37
N ASP A 91 -2.28 -0.28 -10.54
CA ASP A 91 -1.32 -1.00 -9.69
C ASP A 91 -1.42 -0.48 -8.27
N PHE A 92 -1.23 -1.35 -7.29
CA PHE A 92 -1.32 -0.93 -5.89
C PHE A 92 -0.38 -1.72 -4.99
N GLY A 93 -0.07 -1.10 -3.87
CA GLY A 93 0.77 -1.69 -2.84
C GLY A 93 0.77 -0.86 -1.58
N PHE A 94 1.35 -1.41 -0.52
CA PHE A 94 1.53 -0.70 0.74
C PHE A 94 2.86 0.06 0.74
N LEU A 95 2.82 1.30 1.20
CA LEU A 95 4.03 2.06 1.51
C LEU A 95 4.28 1.96 3.01
N ALA A 96 5.52 1.76 3.39
CA ALA A 96 5.89 1.54 4.79
C ALA A 96 7.20 2.22 5.14
N ASP A 97 7.30 2.68 6.38
CA ASP A 97 8.58 3.04 6.98
C ASP A 97 9.25 1.77 7.49
N CYS A 98 10.56 1.70 7.38
CA CYS A 98 11.30 0.54 7.84
C CYS A 98 12.59 0.95 8.55
N SER A 99 13.03 0.10 9.49
CA SER A 99 14.19 0.39 10.34
C SER A 99 15.53 0.33 9.60
N TRP A 100 15.60 -0.43 8.49
CA TRP A 100 16.85 -0.59 7.74
C TRP A 100 17.06 0.45 6.66
N ASP A 101 16.06 1.28 6.36
CA ASP A 101 16.17 2.37 5.41
C ASP A 101 15.16 3.45 5.77
N ILE A 102 15.50 4.23 6.78
CA ILE A 102 14.62 5.23 7.37
C ILE A 102 14.25 6.33 6.37
N GLU A 103 15.18 6.68 5.49
CA GLU A 103 14.99 7.80 4.55
C GLU A 103 14.08 7.43 3.38
N ASN A 104 14.25 6.23 2.84
CA ASN A 104 13.55 5.84 1.61
C ASN A 104 12.26 5.05 1.88
N GLY A 105 12.25 4.21 2.91
CA GLY A 105 11.14 3.31 3.14
C GLY A 105 11.00 2.26 2.05
N ILE A 106 10.00 1.41 2.16
CA ILE A 106 9.73 0.35 1.19
C ILE A 106 8.31 0.41 0.67
N ALA A 107 8.09 -0.20 -0.50
CA ALA A 107 6.77 -0.51 -1.02
C ALA A 107 6.62 -2.02 -1.12
N ILE A 108 5.50 -2.54 -0.59
CA ILE A 108 5.11 -3.93 -0.77
C ILE A 108 4.07 -3.94 -1.89
N ILE A 109 4.51 -4.24 -3.10
CA ILE A 109 3.66 -4.20 -4.28
C ILE A 109 2.79 -5.45 -4.31
N LEU A 110 1.47 -5.27 -4.43
CA LEU A 110 0.50 -6.35 -4.47
C LEU A 110 -0.02 -6.60 -5.89
N LYS A 111 -0.02 -5.57 -6.73
CA LYS A 111 -0.40 -5.59 -8.13
C LYS A 111 0.40 -4.47 -8.83
N SER A 112 1.09 -4.67 -9.92
CA SER A 112 1.08 -5.76 -10.92
C SER A 112 2.08 -6.87 -10.59
N LYS A 113 3.34 -6.57 -10.29
CA LYS A 113 4.35 -7.57 -9.95
C LYS A 113 4.55 -7.58 -8.44
N ALA A 114 4.02 -8.59 -7.77
CA ALA A 114 4.13 -8.71 -6.31
C ALA A 114 5.60 -8.80 -5.88
N SER A 115 6.06 -7.82 -5.12
CA SER A 115 7.46 -7.73 -4.68
C SER A 115 7.62 -6.66 -3.60
N VAL A 116 8.81 -6.64 -2.98
CA VAL A 116 9.21 -5.58 -2.06
C VAL A 116 10.33 -4.79 -2.73
N VAL A 117 10.15 -3.49 -2.82
CA VAL A 117 11.12 -2.57 -3.45
C VAL A 117 11.26 -1.32 -2.58
N LEU A 118 12.23 -0.46 -2.89
CA LEU A 118 12.26 0.87 -2.29
C LEU A 118 11.04 1.67 -2.78
N GLN A 119 10.52 2.58 -1.94
CA GLN A 119 9.33 3.35 -2.31
C GLN A 119 9.49 4.04 -3.66
N ASP A 120 10.64 4.67 -3.91
CA ASP A 120 10.87 5.41 -5.15
C ASP A 120 10.77 4.53 -6.39
N ASP A 121 11.04 3.24 -6.28
CA ASP A 121 10.95 2.31 -7.39
C ASP A 121 9.49 1.94 -7.74
N PHE A 122 8.56 2.24 -6.84
CA PHE A 122 7.12 2.02 -7.07
C PHE A 122 6.39 3.30 -7.45
N LEU A 123 6.81 4.44 -6.91
CA LEU A 123 6.12 5.72 -7.11
C LEU A 123 6.16 6.25 -8.54
#